data_c7a5cb89306721f6e8190b788615c698
#
_entry.id   c7a5cb89306721f6e8190b788615c698
#
_cell.length_a   1.000
_cell.length_b   1.000
_cell.length_c   1.000
_cell.angle_alpha   90.00
_cell.angle_beta   90.00
_cell.angle_gamma   90.00
#
_symmetry.space_group_name_H-M   'P 1'
#
loop_
_entity.id
_entity.type
_entity.pdbx_description
1 polymer ?
#
loop_
_entity_poly.entity_id
_entity_poly.type
_entity_poly.pdbx_seq_one_letter_code
_entity_poly.pdbx_strand_id
1 'polypeptide(L)'
;DIQMTQSPSSLSASVGDRVTITCRASQWINNYLNWYQQKPGKAPKLLIYYTSMLHSGVPSRFSPSGSGNDYTFTISSLQPEDIATYYCQQGHTLPWTFGGGTKVEIKRT
;
A
#
# COMPACT_ATOMS: atom_id res chain seq x y z
N ASP A 1 -2.50 12.57 -17.15
CA ASP A 1 -2.77 11.51 -16.17
C ASP A 1 -2.00 11.77 -14.88
N ILE A 2 -2.58 11.41 -13.76
CA ILE A 2 -1.89 11.53 -12.48
C ILE A 2 -0.94 10.34 -12.34
N GLN A 3 0.33 10.63 -12.07
CA GLN A 3 1.35 9.60 -11.90
C GLN A 3 1.48 9.26 -10.42
N MET A 4 1.54 7.96 -10.12
CA MET A 4 1.71 7.48 -8.76
C MET A 4 3.09 6.87 -8.63
N THR A 5 3.92 7.43 -7.76
CA THR A 5 5.28 6.95 -7.51
C THR A 5 5.31 6.24 -6.15
N GLN A 6 5.66 4.98 -6.17
CA GLN A 6 5.64 4.14 -4.99
C GLN A 6 7.05 3.71 -4.62
N SER A 7 7.38 3.73 -3.33
CA SER A 7 8.69 3.32 -2.86
C SER A 7 8.61 2.65 -1.49
N PRO A 8 9.49 1.70 -1.20
CA PRO A 8 10.48 1.15 -2.12
C PRO A 8 9.81 0.22 -3.15
N SER A 9 10.52 -0.19 -4.18
CA SER A 9 9.97 -1.14 -5.15
C SER A 9 9.91 -2.56 -4.57
N SER A 10 10.80 -2.86 -3.64
CA SER A 10 10.79 -4.13 -2.90
C SER A 10 11.47 -3.94 -1.55
N LEU A 11 11.12 -4.78 -0.60
CA LEU A 11 11.78 -4.81 0.71
C LEU A 11 11.75 -6.21 1.28
N SER A 12 12.74 -6.52 2.12
CA SER A 12 12.80 -7.74 2.91
C SER A 12 12.95 -7.33 4.37
N ALA A 13 12.15 -7.93 5.23
CA ALA A 13 12.18 -7.63 6.66
C ALA A 13 11.93 -8.91 7.44
N SER A 14 12.14 -8.86 8.76
CA SER A 14 11.91 -10.02 9.62
C SER A 14 10.49 -9.99 10.18
N VAL A 15 9.97 -11.15 10.57
CA VAL A 15 8.69 -11.25 11.28
C VAL A 15 8.76 -10.34 12.51
N GLY A 16 7.73 -9.53 12.71
CA GLY A 16 7.65 -8.59 13.80
C GLY A 16 8.18 -7.20 13.50
N ASP A 17 8.87 -7.02 12.38
CA ASP A 17 9.41 -5.71 12.00
C ASP A 17 8.28 -4.76 11.59
N ARG A 18 8.53 -3.46 11.78
CA ARG A 18 7.68 -2.40 11.27
C ARG A 18 8.14 -2.02 9.88
N VAL A 19 7.25 -2.06 8.90
CA VAL A 19 7.58 -1.66 7.53
C VAL A 19 6.66 -0.55 7.07
N THR A 20 7.19 0.37 6.27
CA THR A 20 6.44 1.51 5.76
C THR A 20 6.65 1.61 4.25
N ILE A 21 5.55 1.73 3.52
CA ILE A 21 5.53 1.91 2.08
C ILE A 21 4.99 3.32 1.81
N THR A 22 5.61 4.04 0.88
CA THR A 22 5.18 5.39 0.53
C THR A 22 4.63 5.43 -0.88
N CYS A 23 3.69 6.35 -1.09
CA CYS A 23 3.07 6.57 -2.38
C CYS A 23 2.90 8.08 -2.57
N ARG A 24 3.43 8.61 -3.67
CA ARG A 24 3.34 10.03 -3.99
C ARG A 24 2.59 10.22 -5.30
N ALA A 25 1.59 11.11 -5.27
CA ALA A 25 0.84 11.48 -6.47
C ALA A 25 1.49 12.71 -7.11
N SER A 26 1.50 12.77 -8.44
CA SER A 26 2.03 13.93 -9.17
C SER A 26 1.16 15.16 -9.03
N GLN A 27 -0.08 15.00 -8.60
CA GLN A 27 -1.03 16.09 -8.35
C GLN A 27 -1.81 15.79 -7.08
N TRP A 28 -2.42 16.82 -6.49
CA TRP A 28 -3.28 16.67 -5.33
C TRP A 28 -4.47 15.74 -5.64
N ILE A 29 -4.73 14.76 -4.80
CA ILE A 29 -5.79 13.76 -5.02
C ILE A 29 -6.84 13.73 -3.92
N ASN A 30 -6.81 14.69 -2.99
CA ASN A 30 -7.85 14.91 -1.96
C ASN A 30 -8.20 13.63 -1.19
N ASN A 31 -7.20 12.85 -0.78
CA ASN A 31 -7.39 11.61 -0.01
C ASN A 31 -8.10 10.49 -0.77
N TYR A 32 -8.32 10.63 -2.07
CA TYR A 32 -8.87 9.54 -2.87
C TYR A 32 -7.76 8.57 -3.23
N LEU A 33 -7.24 7.87 -2.22
CA LEU A 33 -6.19 6.89 -2.38
C LEU A 33 -6.63 5.56 -1.80
N ASN A 34 -6.40 4.50 -2.56
CA ASN A 34 -6.70 3.14 -2.16
C ASN A 34 -5.42 2.31 -2.12
N TRP A 35 -5.39 1.31 -1.24
CA TRP A 35 -4.29 0.36 -1.15
C TRP A 35 -4.80 -1.04 -1.41
N TYR A 36 -4.06 -1.79 -2.23
CA TYR A 36 -4.38 -3.17 -2.59
C TYR A 36 -3.26 -4.09 -2.18
N GLN A 37 -3.62 -5.32 -1.83
CA GLN A 37 -2.67 -6.39 -1.54
C GLN A 37 -2.86 -7.49 -2.56
N GLN A 38 -1.76 -7.89 -3.21
CA GLN A 38 -1.79 -9.02 -4.14
C GLN A 38 -0.83 -10.09 -3.67
N LYS A 39 -1.36 -11.19 -3.16
CA LYS A 39 -0.55 -12.34 -2.77
C LYS A 39 -0.12 -13.12 -4.00
N PRO A 40 1.02 -13.85 -3.93
CA PRO A 40 1.53 -14.59 -5.08
C PRO A 40 0.46 -15.52 -5.68
N GLY A 41 0.25 -15.41 -6.99
CA GLY A 41 -0.73 -16.24 -7.69
C GLY A 41 -2.18 -15.90 -7.45
N LYS A 42 -2.48 -14.81 -6.76
CA LYS A 42 -3.85 -14.41 -6.43
C LYS A 42 -4.20 -13.07 -7.07
N ALA A 43 -5.49 -12.77 -7.15
CA ALA A 43 -5.96 -11.47 -7.59
C ALA A 43 -5.72 -10.40 -6.51
N PRO A 44 -5.57 -9.13 -6.90
CA PRO A 44 -5.46 -8.06 -5.91
C PRO A 44 -6.71 -7.95 -5.06
N LYS A 45 -6.51 -7.60 -3.79
CA LYS A 45 -7.57 -7.43 -2.81
C LYS A 45 -7.50 -6.03 -2.23
N LEU A 46 -8.64 -5.34 -2.19
CA LEU A 46 -8.70 -4.01 -1.59
C LEU A 46 -8.51 -4.11 -0.08
N LEU A 47 -7.56 -3.35 0.45
CA LEU A 47 -7.32 -3.29 1.89
C LEU A 47 -7.85 -2.00 2.49
N ILE A 48 -7.57 -0.88 1.85
CA ILE A 48 -7.86 0.45 2.37
C ILE A 48 -8.41 1.30 1.25
N TYR A 49 -9.43 2.06 1.55
CA TYR A 49 -10.01 3.00 0.60
C TYR A 49 -10.14 4.37 1.24
N TYR A 50 -10.13 5.39 0.42
CA TYR A 50 -10.23 6.79 0.85
C TYR A 50 -9.21 7.09 1.97
N THR A 51 -7.96 6.71 1.73
CA THR A 51 -6.80 6.95 2.61
C THR A 51 -6.85 6.21 3.94
N SER A 52 -7.93 6.30 4.69
CA SER A 52 -7.97 5.87 6.08
C SER A 52 -9.02 4.81 6.42
N MET A 53 -9.84 4.42 5.46
CA MET A 53 -10.95 3.48 5.71
C MET A 53 -10.52 2.05 5.44
N LEU A 54 -10.30 1.27 6.50
CA LEU A 54 -9.95 -0.14 6.35
C LEU A 54 -11.16 -0.94 5.85
N HIS A 55 -10.92 -1.78 4.85
CA HIS A 55 -11.93 -2.69 4.36
C HIS A 55 -12.26 -3.73 5.44
N SER A 56 -13.46 -4.29 5.39
CA SER A 56 -13.90 -5.29 6.37
C SER A 56 -12.93 -6.47 6.40
N GLY A 57 -12.53 -6.89 7.61
CA GLY A 57 -11.64 -8.02 7.81
C GLY A 57 -10.16 -7.73 7.69
N VAL A 58 -9.77 -6.48 7.42
CA VAL A 58 -8.36 -6.11 7.32
C VAL A 58 -7.78 -6.00 8.73
N PRO A 59 -6.64 -6.66 9.01
CA PRO A 59 -6.04 -6.60 10.34
C PRO A 59 -5.66 -5.19 10.78
N SER A 60 -5.79 -4.93 12.07
CA SER A 60 -5.50 -3.60 12.64
C SER A 60 -4.02 -3.23 12.61
N ARG A 61 -3.12 -4.18 12.33
CA ARG A 61 -1.69 -3.88 12.18
C ARG A 61 -1.39 -3.10 10.90
N PHE A 62 -2.34 -3.05 9.96
CA PHE A 62 -2.23 -2.23 8.76
C PHE A 62 -2.71 -0.82 9.06
N SER A 63 -1.88 0.16 8.76
CA SER A 63 -2.12 1.55 9.17
C SER A 63 -1.88 2.51 8.01
N PRO A 64 -2.95 3.04 7.40
CA PRO A 64 -2.78 4.03 6.34
C PRO A 64 -2.65 5.43 6.93
N SER A 65 -1.99 6.31 6.21
CA SER A 65 -1.85 7.70 6.60
C SER A 65 -1.58 8.56 5.36
N GLY A 66 -1.67 9.86 5.53
CA GLY A 66 -1.27 10.81 4.51
C GLY A 66 -2.37 11.78 4.11
N SER A 67 -1.98 12.73 3.27
CA SER A 67 -2.88 13.75 2.72
C SER A 67 -2.20 14.44 1.56
N GLY A 68 -2.97 15.22 0.79
CA GLY A 68 -2.41 15.99 -0.33
C GLY A 68 -1.87 15.09 -1.42
N ASN A 69 -0.54 15.05 -1.52
CA ASN A 69 0.17 14.26 -2.53
C ASN A 69 0.92 13.07 -1.93
N ASP A 70 1.09 13.03 -0.60
CA ASP A 70 1.96 12.05 0.05
C ASP A 70 1.18 11.13 0.97
N TYR A 71 1.29 9.82 0.73
CA TYR A 71 0.55 8.82 1.48
C TYR A 71 1.47 7.68 1.91
N THR A 72 1.17 7.08 3.05
CA THR A 72 1.95 5.97 3.58
C THR A 72 1.06 4.82 4.01
N PHE A 73 1.63 3.62 3.99
CA PHE A 73 1.01 2.41 4.45
C PHE A 73 2.01 1.70 5.35
N THR A 74 1.64 1.48 6.61
CA THR A 74 2.54 0.89 7.59
C THR A 74 1.97 -0.43 8.08
N ILE A 75 2.84 -1.46 8.14
CA ILE A 75 2.55 -2.71 8.83
C ILE A 75 3.34 -2.66 10.13
N SER A 76 2.65 -2.59 11.26
CA SER A 76 3.30 -2.36 12.56
C SER A 76 4.11 -3.57 13.03
N SER A 77 3.73 -4.78 12.62
CA SER A 77 4.40 -6.01 13.00
C SER A 77 4.22 -7.03 11.88
N LEU A 78 5.22 -7.13 11.01
CA LEU A 78 5.14 -7.97 9.81
C LEU A 78 4.92 -9.44 10.17
N GLN A 79 3.94 -10.06 9.49
CA GLN A 79 3.61 -11.45 9.68
C GLN A 79 3.85 -12.25 8.39
N PRO A 80 4.04 -13.57 8.46
CA PRO A 80 4.26 -14.37 7.25
C PRO A 80 3.15 -14.24 6.21
N GLU A 81 1.90 -14.08 6.64
CA GLU A 81 0.77 -13.91 5.73
C GLU A 81 0.76 -12.56 5.02
N ASP A 82 1.64 -11.63 5.41
CA ASP A 82 1.72 -10.31 4.78
C ASP A 82 2.64 -10.30 3.55
N ILE A 83 3.27 -11.42 3.23
CA ILE A 83 4.08 -11.54 2.01
C ILE A 83 3.16 -11.32 0.81
N ALA A 84 3.42 -10.25 0.06
CA ALA A 84 2.56 -9.83 -1.04
C ALA A 84 3.21 -8.65 -1.77
N THR A 85 2.60 -8.23 -2.86
CA THR A 85 2.92 -6.95 -3.49
C THR A 85 1.78 -5.99 -3.16
N TYR A 86 2.13 -4.78 -2.73
CA TYR A 86 1.16 -3.77 -2.34
C TYR A 86 1.15 -2.64 -3.35
N TYR A 87 -0.05 -2.20 -3.73
CA TYR A 87 -0.23 -1.16 -4.75
C TYR A 87 -1.08 -0.03 -4.19
N CYS A 88 -0.66 1.20 -4.44
CA CYS A 88 -1.52 2.36 -4.22
C CYS A 88 -2.23 2.70 -5.54
N GLN A 89 -3.40 3.34 -5.42
CA GLN A 89 -4.20 3.73 -6.57
C GLN A 89 -4.91 5.03 -6.25
N GLN A 90 -4.82 6.02 -7.15
CA GLN A 90 -5.61 7.24 -6.97
C GLN A 90 -7.00 7.04 -7.59
N GLY A 91 -8.00 7.54 -6.89
CA GLY A 91 -9.38 7.52 -7.35
C GLY A 91 -9.96 8.93 -7.47
N HIS A 92 -9.11 9.93 -7.74
CA HIS A 92 -9.53 11.32 -7.83
C HIS A 92 -9.87 11.74 -9.26
N THR A 93 -9.07 11.31 -10.22
CA THR A 93 -9.19 11.75 -11.61
C THR A 93 -9.03 10.57 -12.56
N LEU A 94 -9.92 10.45 -13.53
CA LEU A 94 -9.81 9.43 -14.57
C LEU A 94 -8.69 9.80 -15.55
N PRO A 95 -7.95 8.82 -16.07
CA PRO A 95 -8.08 7.39 -15.75
C PRO A 95 -7.48 7.08 -14.38
N TRP A 96 -8.03 6.07 -13.71
CA TRP A 96 -7.46 5.60 -12.44
C TRP A 96 -6.07 5.08 -12.69
N THR A 97 -5.10 5.51 -11.86
CA THR A 97 -3.70 5.10 -12.03
C THR A 97 -3.16 4.47 -10.76
N PHE A 98 -2.26 3.51 -10.93
CA PHE A 98 -1.67 2.75 -9.83
C PHE A 98 -0.19 3.09 -9.68
N GLY A 99 0.34 2.92 -8.47
CA GLY A 99 1.78 2.89 -8.25
C GLY A 99 2.38 1.61 -8.84
N GLY A 100 3.70 1.58 -8.93
CA GLY A 100 4.41 0.44 -9.52
C GLY A 100 4.45 -0.79 -8.64
N GLY A 101 4.03 -0.68 -7.39
CA GLY A 101 4.01 -1.79 -6.44
C GLY A 101 5.22 -1.85 -5.54
N THR A 102 5.02 -2.42 -4.37
CA THR A 102 6.09 -2.73 -3.42
C THR A 102 6.01 -4.21 -3.08
N LYS A 103 7.02 -4.97 -3.44
CA LYS A 103 7.07 -6.39 -3.12
C LYS A 103 7.64 -6.57 -1.72
N VAL A 104 6.85 -7.16 -0.81
CA VAL A 104 7.25 -7.38 0.58
C VAL A 104 7.58 -8.86 0.77
N GLU A 105 8.79 -9.11 1.26
CA GLU A 105 9.29 -10.46 1.52
C GLU A 105 9.81 -10.54 2.95
N ILE A 106 9.90 -11.76 3.48
CA ILE A 106 10.42 -12.00 4.82
C ILE A 106 11.81 -12.60 4.70
N LYS A 107 12.76 -12.02 5.45
CA LYS A 107 14.14 -12.52 5.49
C LYS A 107 14.18 -13.86 6.19
N ARG A 108 15.01 -14.74 5.66
CA ARG A 108 15.38 -15.96 6.38
C ARG A 108 16.60 -15.67 7.24
N THR A 109 16.58 -16.17 8.42
CA THR A 109 17.73 -16.12 9.33
C THR A 109 18.41 -17.47 9.34
#